data_d8d85204df53ba45065444b714e9cbeb
#
_entry.id   d8d85204df53ba45065444b714e9cbeb
#
_cell.length_a   1.000
_cell.length_b   1.000
_cell.length_c   1.000
_cell.angle_alpha   90.00
_cell.angle_beta   90.00
_cell.angle_gamma   90.00
#
_symmetry.space_group_name_H-M   'P 1'
#
loop_
_entity.id
_entity.type
_entity.pdbx_description
1 polymer ?
#
loop_
_entity_poly.entity_id
_entity_poly.type
_entity_poly.pdbx_seq_one_letter_code
_entity_poly.pdbx_strand_id
1 'polypeptide(L)'
;MGYTTFKNNGQPALSDTVLNNMQVELMKLVFPIGSTYITQENTNPSTILKFGTWERLKGKVCLGVDEDDEDLKTIGKTGGEKTHILTIEEMPEHKHEIAARNNSATGLYEVKATNATGDVGSANTKIAGGNKAHNNMQPYEVVGYMWIRRA
;
A
#
# COMPACT_ATOMS: atom_id res chain seq x y z
N MET A 1 28.89 -25.71 -9.31
CA MET A 1 28.34 -26.91 -8.67
C MET A 1 28.27 -28.00 -9.71
N GLY A 2 29.01 -29.11 -9.49
CA GLY A 2 29.03 -30.23 -10.43
C GLY A 2 27.74 -31.05 -10.34
N TYR A 3 27.16 -31.37 -11.47
CA TYR A 3 26.01 -32.25 -11.54
C TYR A 3 26.46 -33.69 -11.23
N THR A 4 25.80 -34.32 -10.27
CA THR A 4 26.01 -35.74 -9.95
C THR A 4 25.35 -36.56 -11.06
N THR A 5 26.13 -37.26 -11.86
CA THR A 5 25.62 -38.20 -12.86
C THR A 5 25.11 -39.44 -12.13
N PHE A 6 23.82 -39.65 -12.07
CA PHE A 6 23.23 -40.88 -11.58
C PHE A 6 23.41 -41.98 -12.61
N LYS A 7 24.23 -42.95 -12.30
CA LYS A 7 24.31 -44.22 -13.04
C LYS A 7 23.31 -45.20 -12.45
N ASN A 8 22.24 -45.45 -13.16
CA ASN A 8 21.23 -46.42 -12.77
C ASN A 8 21.59 -47.77 -13.33
N ASN A 9 21.99 -48.74 -12.54
CA ASN A 9 22.29 -50.16 -12.74
C ASN A 9 21.81 -50.71 -14.13
N GLY A 10 22.47 -50.31 -15.23
CA GLY A 10 22.17 -50.80 -16.60
C GLY A 10 20.96 -50.21 -17.31
N GLN A 11 20.22 -49.33 -16.70
CA GLN A 11 19.20 -48.50 -17.38
C GLN A 11 19.90 -47.33 -18.09
N PRO A 12 19.42 -46.85 -19.24
CA PRO A 12 19.97 -45.66 -19.86
C PRO A 12 19.90 -44.51 -18.89
N ALA A 13 21.01 -43.80 -18.70
CA ALA A 13 21.07 -42.62 -17.84
C ALA A 13 20.03 -41.59 -18.38
N LEU A 14 19.29 -40.98 -17.46
CA LEU A 14 18.41 -39.87 -17.82
C LEU A 14 19.23 -38.78 -18.49
N SER A 15 18.83 -38.36 -19.67
CA SER A 15 19.52 -37.29 -20.40
C SER A 15 19.41 -35.97 -19.62
N ASP A 16 20.40 -35.09 -19.82
CA ASP A 16 20.36 -33.74 -19.23
C ASP A 16 19.05 -33.01 -19.53
N THR A 17 18.49 -33.24 -20.72
CA THR A 17 17.19 -32.69 -21.15
C THR A 17 16.04 -33.19 -20.27
N VAL A 18 16.02 -34.50 -19.95
CA VAL A 18 14.97 -35.08 -19.09
C VAL A 18 15.10 -34.54 -17.68
N LEU A 19 16.32 -34.48 -17.13
CA LEU A 19 16.57 -33.94 -15.78
C LEU A 19 16.19 -32.47 -15.68
N ASN A 20 16.55 -31.66 -16.67
CA ASN A 20 16.19 -30.24 -16.72
C ASN A 20 14.68 -30.03 -16.82
N ASN A 21 14.00 -30.84 -17.64
CA ASN A 21 12.53 -30.77 -17.76
C ASN A 21 11.86 -31.17 -16.42
N MET A 22 12.31 -32.23 -15.77
CA MET A 22 11.79 -32.63 -14.45
C MET A 22 11.99 -31.53 -13.41
N GLN A 23 13.14 -30.86 -13.40
CA GLN A 23 13.40 -29.74 -12.51
C GLN A 23 12.43 -28.58 -12.76
N VAL A 24 12.21 -28.23 -14.02
CA VAL A 24 11.25 -27.16 -14.40
C VAL A 24 9.82 -27.53 -13.97
N GLU A 25 9.39 -28.78 -14.20
CA GLU A 25 8.05 -29.23 -13.78
C GLU A 25 7.89 -29.22 -12.25
N LEU A 26 8.90 -29.63 -11.49
CA LEU A 26 8.88 -29.49 -10.03
C LEU A 26 8.77 -28.04 -9.58
N MET A 27 9.52 -27.14 -10.22
CA MET A 27 9.47 -25.71 -9.87
C MET A 27 8.11 -25.06 -10.23
N LYS A 28 7.42 -25.58 -11.26
CA LYS A 28 6.04 -25.16 -11.57
C LYS A 28 5.03 -25.53 -10.47
N LEU A 29 5.26 -26.63 -9.77
CA LEU A 29 4.45 -27.04 -8.61
C LEU A 29 4.70 -26.11 -7.41
N VAL A 30 5.96 -25.69 -7.21
CA VAL A 30 6.33 -24.76 -6.14
C VAL A 30 5.81 -23.35 -6.40
N PHE A 31 5.81 -22.95 -7.65
CA PHE A 31 5.34 -21.63 -8.08
C PHE A 31 4.21 -21.75 -9.10
N PRO A 32 2.98 -22.15 -8.71
CA PRO A 32 1.84 -22.13 -9.60
C PRO A 32 1.50 -20.70 -10.09
N ILE A 33 0.66 -20.58 -11.13
CA ILE A 33 0.18 -19.28 -11.59
C ILE A 33 -0.48 -18.55 -10.43
N GLY A 34 -0.16 -17.26 -10.24
CA GLY A 34 -0.58 -16.46 -9.10
C GLY A 34 0.40 -16.44 -7.93
N SER A 35 1.42 -17.30 -7.92
CA SER A 35 2.44 -17.28 -6.87
C SER A 35 3.25 -16.01 -6.88
N THR A 36 3.68 -15.59 -5.68
CA THR A 36 4.61 -14.46 -5.48
C THR A 36 6.03 -14.98 -5.26
N TYR A 37 6.99 -14.29 -5.86
CA TYR A 37 8.42 -14.51 -5.65
C TYR A 37 9.05 -13.23 -5.12
N ILE A 38 9.76 -13.30 -4.01
CA ILE A 38 10.41 -12.16 -3.37
C ILE A 38 11.92 -12.42 -3.32
N THR A 39 12.71 -11.44 -3.76
CA THR A 39 14.17 -11.53 -3.80
C THR A 39 14.80 -10.16 -3.60
N GLN A 40 16.01 -10.12 -3.07
CA GLN A 40 16.80 -8.89 -2.99
C GLN A 40 17.47 -8.52 -4.32
N GLU A 41 17.51 -9.44 -5.28
CA GLU A 41 18.08 -9.20 -6.60
C GLU A 41 17.03 -8.72 -7.61
N ASN A 42 17.38 -7.71 -8.40
CA ASN A 42 16.52 -7.16 -9.44
C ASN A 42 16.58 -7.99 -10.74
N THR A 43 16.44 -9.30 -10.60
CA THR A 43 16.44 -10.22 -11.75
C THR A 43 15.06 -10.83 -11.94
N ASN A 44 14.54 -10.83 -13.17
CA ASN A 44 13.25 -11.46 -13.47
C ASN A 44 13.33 -12.97 -13.17
N PRO A 45 12.38 -13.53 -12.39
CA PRO A 45 12.39 -14.95 -12.02
C PRO A 45 12.43 -15.89 -13.22
N SER A 46 11.88 -15.52 -14.38
CA SER A 46 11.98 -16.35 -15.61
C SER A 46 13.42 -16.60 -16.03
N THR A 47 14.33 -15.68 -15.74
CA THR A 47 15.76 -15.83 -16.06
C THR A 47 16.44 -16.86 -15.15
N ILE A 48 16.00 -16.95 -13.90
CA ILE A 48 16.57 -17.88 -12.89
C ILE A 48 15.87 -19.22 -12.99
N LEU A 49 14.54 -19.24 -12.97
CA LEU A 49 13.71 -20.44 -12.91
C LEU A 49 13.51 -21.12 -14.25
N LYS A 50 13.82 -20.42 -15.36
CA LYS A 50 13.69 -20.88 -16.76
C LYS A 50 12.26 -21.20 -17.20
N PHE A 51 11.25 -20.67 -16.50
CA PHE A 51 9.83 -20.81 -16.87
C PHE A 51 8.99 -19.64 -16.39
N GLY A 52 7.79 -19.53 -16.93
CA GLY A 52 6.73 -18.60 -16.54
C GLY A 52 6.95 -17.17 -17.01
N THR A 53 5.85 -16.44 -17.03
CA THR A 53 5.82 -14.99 -17.24
C THR A 53 5.61 -14.31 -15.88
N TRP A 54 6.49 -13.40 -15.52
CA TRP A 54 6.52 -12.76 -14.24
C TRP A 54 6.36 -11.26 -14.38
N GLU A 55 5.38 -10.73 -13.67
CA GLU A 55 5.14 -9.29 -13.55
C GLU A 55 5.65 -8.77 -12.23
N ARG A 56 6.31 -7.62 -12.26
CA ARG A 56 6.85 -7.00 -11.05
C ARG A 56 5.79 -6.17 -10.33
N LEU A 57 5.61 -6.42 -9.04
CA LEU A 57 4.81 -5.61 -8.13
C LEU A 57 5.69 -4.48 -7.56
N LYS A 58 5.27 -3.22 -7.78
CA LYS A 58 6.03 -2.05 -7.36
C LYS A 58 5.19 -1.16 -6.46
N GLY A 59 5.75 -0.76 -5.32
CA GLY A 59 5.16 0.24 -4.44
C GLY A 59 3.78 -0.12 -3.88
N LYS A 60 3.47 -1.42 -3.76
CA LYS A 60 2.21 -1.93 -3.24
C LYS A 60 2.44 -2.84 -2.04
N VAL A 61 1.52 -2.79 -1.10
CA VAL A 61 1.38 -3.78 -0.03
C VAL A 61 0.44 -4.87 -0.55
N CYS A 62 0.78 -6.14 -0.32
CA CYS A 62 -0.08 -7.26 -0.69
C CYS A 62 -1.03 -7.56 0.47
N LEU A 63 -2.33 -7.62 0.16
CA LEU A 63 -3.38 -7.99 1.09
C LEU A 63 -3.94 -9.36 0.71
N GLY A 64 -4.46 -10.09 1.71
CA GLY A 64 -5.27 -11.28 1.48
C GLY A 64 -6.63 -10.90 0.90
N VAL A 65 -7.26 -11.87 0.21
CA VAL A 65 -8.66 -11.73 -0.19
C VAL A 65 -9.53 -11.84 1.05
N ASP A 66 -10.54 -10.97 1.14
CA ASP A 66 -11.62 -11.03 2.09
C ASP A 66 -12.93 -11.02 1.29
N GLU A 67 -13.62 -12.15 1.22
CA GLU A 67 -14.82 -12.34 0.43
C GLU A 67 -16.00 -11.52 0.95
N ASP A 68 -15.96 -11.14 2.21
CA ASP A 68 -17.00 -10.37 2.88
C ASP A 68 -16.80 -8.84 2.74
N ASP A 69 -15.61 -8.40 2.30
CA ASP A 69 -15.28 -6.99 2.09
C ASP A 69 -15.35 -6.62 0.60
N GLU A 70 -16.26 -5.70 0.26
CA GLU A 70 -16.45 -5.20 -1.11
C GLU A 70 -15.16 -4.61 -1.72
N ASP A 71 -14.26 -4.11 -0.89
CA ASP A 71 -13.00 -3.55 -1.34
C ASP A 71 -11.88 -4.56 -1.48
N LEU A 72 -11.97 -5.71 -0.80
CA LEU A 72 -10.90 -6.71 -0.75
C LEU A 72 -11.26 -8.05 -1.42
N LYS A 73 -12.50 -8.26 -1.85
CA LYS A 73 -12.97 -9.54 -2.43
C LYS A 73 -12.44 -9.86 -3.83
N THR A 74 -11.90 -8.90 -4.53
CA THR A 74 -11.49 -9.08 -5.94
C THR A 74 -9.98 -9.18 -6.08
N ILE A 75 -9.47 -10.33 -6.53
CA ILE A 75 -8.05 -10.53 -6.82
C ILE A 75 -7.57 -9.51 -7.87
N GLY A 76 -6.46 -8.84 -7.61
CA GLY A 76 -5.88 -7.85 -8.50
C GLY A 76 -6.44 -6.44 -8.37
N LYS A 77 -7.50 -6.24 -7.55
CA LYS A 77 -7.97 -4.89 -7.22
C LYS A 77 -6.84 -4.08 -6.57
N THR A 78 -6.76 -2.82 -6.86
CA THR A 78 -5.79 -1.89 -6.29
C THR A 78 -6.50 -0.71 -5.69
N GLY A 79 -6.01 -0.24 -4.55
CA GLY A 79 -6.61 0.88 -3.83
C GLY A 79 -5.61 1.54 -2.90
N GLY A 80 -6.12 2.46 -2.08
CA GLY A 80 -5.33 3.22 -1.12
C GLY A 80 -4.49 4.31 -1.76
N GLU A 81 -4.03 5.22 -0.94
CA GLU A 81 -3.14 6.31 -1.33
C GLU A 81 -2.02 6.51 -0.31
N LYS A 82 -0.87 6.88 -0.81
CA LYS A 82 0.33 7.08 0.02
C LYS A 82 0.25 8.34 0.87
N THR A 83 -0.33 9.38 0.31
CA THR A 83 -0.48 10.69 0.96
C THR A 83 -1.88 11.21 0.71
N HIS A 84 -2.47 11.84 1.70
CA HIS A 84 -3.83 12.35 1.65
C HIS A 84 -3.91 13.79 2.16
N ILE A 85 -4.78 14.59 1.57
CA ILE A 85 -5.17 15.90 2.07
C ILE A 85 -6.59 15.78 2.58
N LEU A 86 -6.78 15.97 3.89
CA LEU A 86 -8.09 15.86 4.50
C LEU A 86 -9.09 16.84 3.87
N THR A 87 -10.24 16.35 3.52
CA THR A 87 -11.40 17.17 3.16
C THR A 87 -12.07 17.70 4.42
N ILE A 88 -13.01 18.62 4.26
CA ILE A 88 -13.78 19.15 5.41
C ILE A 88 -14.62 18.04 6.04
N GLU A 89 -15.18 17.16 5.23
CA GLU A 89 -16.04 16.05 5.64
C GLU A 89 -15.28 14.97 6.43
N GLU A 90 -13.97 14.85 6.22
CA GLU A 90 -13.11 13.88 6.92
C GLU A 90 -12.58 14.42 8.25
N MET A 91 -12.77 15.71 8.53
CA MET A 91 -12.41 16.28 9.81
C MET A 91 -13.49 16.00 10.86
N PRO A 92 -13.13 15.60 12.08
CA PRO A 92 -14.10 15.52 13.17
C PRO A 92 -14.84 16.87 13.34
N GLU A 93 -16.15 16.81 13.50
CA GLU A 93 -16.93 17.99 13.83
C GLU A 93 -16.42 18.59 15.14
N HIS A 94 -16.05 19.85 15.10
CA HIS A 94 -15.55 20.57 16.26
C HIS A 94 -15.95 22.04 16.22
N LYS A 95 -16.04 22.65 17.40
CA LYS A 95 -16.30 24.07 17.57
C LYS A 95 -15.30 24.70 18.53
N HIS A 96 -15.00 25.95 18.32
CA HIS A 96 -14.18 26.71 19.25
C HIS A 96 -15.10 27.63 20.10
N GLU A 97 -14.97 27.54 21.41
CA GLU A 97 -15.62 28.47 22.30
C GLU A 97 -14.80 29.76 22.35
N ILE A 98 -15.44 30.86 21.99
CA ILE A 98 -14.85 32.20 22.14
C ILE A 98 -15.34 32.77 23.45
N ALA A 99 -14.42 33.04 24.35
CA ALA A 99 -14.77 33.73 25.61
C ALA A 99 -15.29 35.15 25.29
N ALA A 100 -16.59 35.32 25.39
CA ALA A 100 -17.21 36.62 25.26
C ALA A 100 -17.20 37.35 26.60
N ARG A 101 -16.81 38.61 26.65
CA ARG A 101 -16.99 39.47 27.82
C ARG A 101 -18.47 39.84 27.96
N ASN A 102 -19.01 39.61 29.13
CA ASN A 102 -20.34 40.11 29.48
C ASN A 102 -20.26 41.63 29.62
N ASN A 103 -21.02 42.34 28.81
CA ASN A 103 -21.24 43.77 29.01
C ASN A 103 -22.36 43.97 30.04
N SER A 104 -21.97 44.33 31.27
CA SER A 104 -22.86 44.42 32.43
C SER A 104 -24.04 45.43 32.22
N ALA A 105 -23.97 46.30 31.22
CA ALA A 105 -25.00 47.32 30.99
C ALA A 105 -26.20 46.80 30.15
N THR A 106 -26.01 45.73 29.35
CA THR A 106 -27.06 45.23 28.43
C THR A 106 -27.35 43.74 28.58
N GLY A 107 -26.59 43.00 29.39
CA GLY A 107 -26.75 41.54 29.53
C GLY A 107 -26.41 40.72 28.27
N LEU A 108 -25.86 41.33 27.24
CA LEU A 108 -25.49 40.71 25.99
C LEU A 108 -24.00 40.36 25.97
N TYR A 109 -23.67 39.21 25.36
CA TYR A 109 -22.28 38.79 25.14
C TYR A 109 -21.79 39.47 23.87
N GLU A 110 -20.85 40.40 23.98
CA GLU A 110 -20.18 40.99 22.83
C GLU A 110 -18.84 40.33 22.53
N VAL A 111 -18.69 39.79 21.35
CA VAL A 111 -17.36 39.52 20.77
C VAL A 111 -16.87 40.83 20.16
N LYS A 112 -16.07 41.59 20.90
CA LYS A 112 -15.58 42.88 20.45
C LYS A 112 -14.52 42.68 19.34
N ALA A 113 -14.93 42.77 18.06
CA ALA A 113 -14.00 43.04 17.00
C ALA A 113 -13.50 44.50 17.15
N THR A 114 -12.22 44.71 17.25
CA THR A 114 -11.58 46.02 17.48
C THR A 114 -11.49 46.82 16.16
N ASN A 115 -12.58 47.26 15.62
CA ASN A 115 -12.57 48.37 14.68
C ASN A 115 -13.47 49.49 15.21
N ALA A 116 -12.98 50.69 15.10
CA ALA A 116 -13.50 51.92 15.70
C ALA A 116 -14.88 52.37 15.25
N THR A 117 -15.66 51.58 14.52
CA THR A 117 -16.93 51.94 13.88
C THR A 117 -18.17 51.22 14.42
N GLY A 118 -18.04 50.41 15.50
CA GLY A 118 -19.22 49.85 16.18
C GLY A 118 -20.00 48.77 15.38
N ASP A 119 -19.47 48.32 14.26
CA ASP A 119 -20.06 47.25 13.47
C ASP A 119 -19.67 45.91 14.05
N VAL A 120 -20.65 45.02 14.27
CA VAL A 120 -20.43 43.65 14.77
C VAL A 120 -19.85 42.80 13.62
N GLY A 121 -18.57 42.97 13.33
CA GLY A 121 -17.89 42.14 12.38
C GLY A 121 -17.73 40.72 12.96
N SER A 122 -17.99 39.69 12.18
CA SER A 122 -17.71 38.31 12.57
C SER A 122 -16.21 38.15 12.87
N ALA A 123 -15.89 37.93 14.13
CA ALA A 123 -14.51 37.63 14.52
C ALA A 123 -14.22 36.18 14.18
N ASN A 124 -13.45 35.98 13.13
CA ASN A 124 -12.92 34.66 12.81
C ASN A 124 -11.67 34.36 13.65
N THR A 125 -11.56 33.16 14.14
CA THR A 125 -10.30 32.68 14.70
C THR A 125 -9.23 32.68 13.60
N LYS A 126 -7.95 32.79 13.98
CA LYS A 126 -6.87 32.64 13.01
C LYS A 126 -6.94 31.27 12.36
N ILE A 127 -6.63 31.23 11.08
CA ILE A 127 -6.55 29.97 10.33
C ILE A 127 -5.49 29.09 10.99
N ALA A 128 -5.91 27.86 11.37
CA ALA A 128 -5.00 26.81 11.83
C ALA A 128 -4.98 25.70 10.76
N GLY A 129 -3.81 25.16 10.51
CA GLY A 129 -3.61 24.14 9.50
C GLY A 129 -2.99 24.67 8.20
N GLY A 130 -2.39 23.81 7.42
CA GLY A 130 -1.60 24.16 6.23
C GLY A 130 -2.08 23.54 4.93
N ASN A 131 -3.20 22.81 4.92
CA ASN A 131 -3.71 22.06 3.75
C ASN A 131 -2.64 21.23 3.04
N LYS A 132 -1.69 20.70 3.80
CA LYS A 132 -0.62 19.84 3.25
C LYS A 132 -1.01 18.38 3.39
N ALA A 133 -0.65 17.60 2.38
CA ALA A 133 -0.80 16.15 2.45
C ALA A 133 -0.04 15.58 3.65
N HIS A 134 -0.66 14.64 4.34
CA HIS A 134 -0.03 13.85 5.39
C HIS A 134 0.26 12.43 4.90
N ASN A 135 1.14 11.73 5.59
CA ASN A 135 1.53 10.38 5.25
C ASN A 135 0.51 9.38 5.83
N ASN A 136 -0.12 8.60 4.94
CA ASN A 136 -1.04 7.51 5.30
C ASN A 136 -0.35 6.14 5.43
N MET A 137 0.96 6.08 5.18
CA MET A 137 1.67 4.81 5.25
C MET A 137 2.00 4.43 6.68
N GLN A 138 1.70 3.20 7.03
CA GLN A 138 2.22 2.60 8.25
C GLN A 138 3.75 2.38 8.14
N PRO A 139 4.47 2.24 9.25
CA PRO A 139 5.88 1.84 9.21
C PRO A 139 6.05 0.56 8.37
N TYR A 140 7.00 0.57 7.45
CA TYR A 140 7.24 -0.53 6.53
C TYR A 140 8.74 -0.74 6.31
N GLU A 141 9.10 -1.93 5.88
CA GLU A 141 10.42 -2.28 5.42
C GLU A 141 10.38 -2.75 3.96
N VAL A 142 11.28 -2.23 3.13
CA VAL A 142 11.42 -2.68 1.75
C VAL A 142 12.35 -3.89 1.72
N VAL A 143 11.80 -5.08 1.84
CA VAL A 143 12.55 -6.35 1.94
C VAL A 143 13.14 -6.83 0.60
N GLY A 144 12.67 -6.31 -0.54
CA GLY A 144 13.19 -6.70 -1.84
C GLY A 144 12.23 -6.45 -3.01
N TYR A 145 12.53 -7.12 -4.10
CA TYR A 145 11.76 -7.10 -5.34
C TYR A 145 10.70 -8.19 -5.31
N MET A 146 9.46 -7.81 -5.58
CA MET A 146 8.31 -8.73 -5.59
C MET A 146 7.84 -8.95 -7.02
N TRP A 147 7.57 -10.21 -7.36
CA TRP A 147 7.10 -10.64 -8.66
C TRP A 147 5.90 -11.56 -8.50
N ILE A 148 4.92 -11.45 -9.38
CA ILE A 148 3.79 -12.39 -9.45
C ILE A 148 3.84 -13.16 -10.75
N ARG A 149 3.64 -14.48 -10.70
CA ARG A 149 3.57 -15.32 -11.88
C ARG A 149 2.23 -15.16 -12.57
N ARG A 150 2.22 -14.81 -13.88
CA ARG A 150 1.01 -14.62 -14.70
C ARG A 150 0.73 -15.79 -15.65
N ALA A 151 1.78 -16.47 -16.09
CA ALA A 151 1.67 -17.65 -16.97
C ALA A 151 2.82 -18.65 -16.73
#